data_8fbf9ab366d1beb7af3f8e3dda77523b
#
_entry.id   8fbf9ab366d1beb7af3f8e3dda77523b
#
_cell.length_a   1.000
_cell.length_b   1.000
_cell.length_c   1.000
_cell.angle_alpha   90.00
_cell.angle_beta   90.00
_cell.angle_gamma   90.00
#
_symmetry.space_group_name_H-M   'P 1'
#
loop_
_entity.id
_entity.type
_entity.pdbx_description
1 polymer ?
#
loop_
_entity_poly.entity_id
_entity_poly.type
_entity_poly.pdbx_seq_one_letter_code
_entity_poly.pdbx_strand_id
1 'polypeptide(L)'
;MRVDLPNVVRTMKICVVANSNEDDVGLLDETLSGLGKYVLAVREDPSEWRDVDGVDLFLHLGSSWSVYWDSVRSHVDAEASLMRYSIERGVPVFGICFGAQMLSHACGGVVERGKKTEIGWHDVVAPETNSVLAGRWMQWHYDSFTAPRGFDVLAINEAGVQAIRRGRSFGVQFHPEANEPIVSKWMSGEGAAELAAVGIAPSNLLDETRLGVERTSVATRKLMDWFLEDIAQGPVAPSPSN
;
A
#
# COMPACT_ATOMS: atom_id res chain seq x y z
N MET A 1 -2.04 47.36 9.36
CA MET A 1 -2.45 46.73 8.11
C MET A 1 -1.57 45.45 8.00
N ARG A 2 -2.09 44.30 8.43
CA ARG A 2 -1.39 43.02 8.26
C ARG A 2 -1.67 42.58 6.84
N VAL A 3 -0.65 42.41 6.04
CA VAL A 3 -0.73 41.78 4.72
C VAL A 3 -0.77 40.27 4.99
N ASP A 4 -1.96 39.68 4.83
CA ASP A 4 -2.07 38.22 4.81
C ASP A 4 -1.36 37.74 3.55
N LEU A 5 -0.17 37.16 3.75
CA LEU A 5 0.51 36.42 2.70
C LEU A 5 -0.34 35.19 2.38
N PRO A 6 -0.58 34.89 1.11
CA PRO A 6 -1.32 33.68 0.75
C PRO A 6 -0.55 32.47 1.32
N ASN A 7 -1.27 31.56 2.02
CA ASN A 7 -0.75 30.25 2.38
C ASN A 7 -0.30 29.58 1.08
N VAL A 8 0.98 29.60 0.80
CA VAL A 8 1.56 28.77 -0.25
C VAL A 8 1.45 27.34 0.26
N VAL A 9 0.41 26.64 -0.14
CA VAL A 9 0.31 25.20 0.09
C VAL A 9 1.53 24.59 -0.62
N ARG A 10 2.50 24.14 0.16
CA ARG A 10 3.70 23.49 -0.39
C ARG A 10 3.26 22.22 -1.13
N THR A 11 3.47 22.19 -2.42
CA THR A 11 3.24 21.01 -3.24
C THR A 11 4.19 19.89 -2.79
N MET A 12 3.64 18.72 -2.46
CA MET A 12 4.43 17.56 -2.05
C MET A 12 5.13 16.91 -3.24
N LYS A 13 6.34 16.42 -3.03
CA LYS A 13 7.02 15.49 -3.94
C LYS A 13 6.71 14.07 -3.47
N ILE A 14 5.95 13.32 -4.25
CA ILE A 14 5.52 11.95 -3.92
C ILE A 14 6.26 10.99 -4.84
N CYS A 15 6.82 9.91 -4.28
CA CYS A 15 7.40 8.83 -5.05
C CYS A 15 6.52 7.57 -4.94
N VAL A 16 6.06 7.09 -6.08
CA VAL A 16 5.31 5.83 -6.21
C VAL A 16 6.28 4.75 -6.67
N VAL A 17 6.46 3.70 -5.87
CA VAL A 17 7.28 2.53 -6.21
C VAL A 17 6.36 1.42 -6.68
N ALA A 18 6.53 0.99 -7.92
CA ALA A 18 5.67 -0.01 -8.55
C ALA A 18 6.41 -0.79 -9.65
N ASN A 19 5.87 -1.93 -10.05
CA ASN A 19 6.31 -2.58 -11.28
C ASN A 19 5.85 -1.76 -12.49
N SER A 20 6.59 -1.84 -13.59
CA SER A 20 6.31 -1.07 -14.82
C SER A 20 4.92 -1.34 -15.43
N ASN A 21 4.33 -2.48 -15.12
CA ASN A 21 3.00 -2.89 -15.58
C ASN A 21 1.93 -2.88 -14.47
N GLU A 22 2.26 -2.47 -13.24
CA GLU A 22 1.38 -2.46 -12.05
C GLU A 22 1.45 -1.09 -11.33
N ASP A 23 1.51 -0.02 -12.09
CA ASP A 23 1.80 1.35 -11.66
C ASP A 23 0.55 2.25 -11.49
N ASP A 24 -0.63 1.69 -11.69
CA ASP A 24 -1.89 2.43 -11.59
C ASP A 24 -2.27 2.65 -10.11
N VAL A 25 -2.33 3.90 -9.71
CA VAL A 25 -2.72 4.31 -8.35
C VAL A 25 -4.24 4.36 -8.13
N GLY A 26 -5.03 4.15 -9.16
CA GLY A 26 -6.49 3.98 -9.11
C GLY A 26 -7.22 5.05 -8.32
N LEU A 27 -8.00 4.61 -7.31
CA LEU A 27 -8.80 5.50 -6.47
C LEU A 27 -7.95 6.47 -5.61
N LEU A 28 -6.64 6.27 -5.51
CA LEU A 28 -5.75 7.19 -4.80
C LEU A 28 -5.38 8.42 -5.63
N ASP A 29 -5.55 8.38 -6.97
CA ASP A 29 -5.07 9.42 -7.87
C ASP A 29 -5.61 10.81 -7.53
N GLU A 30 -6.89 10.92 -7.19
CA GLU A 30 -7.52 12.20 -6.81
C GLU A 30 -6.81 12.84 -5.62
N THR A 31 -6.51 12.05 -4.58
CA THR A 31 -5.82 12.53 -3.38
C THR A 31 -4.36 12.86 -3.68
N LEU A 32 -3.63 11.97 -4.35
CA LEU A 32 -2.22 12.17 -4.66
C LEU A 32 -1.99 13.39 -5.56
N SER A 33 -2.80 13.53 -6.62
CA SER A 33 -2.75 14.68 -7.54
C SER A 33 -3.11 15.99 -6.84
N GLY A 34 -4.02 15.96 -5.86
CA GLY A 34 -4.35 17.11 -5.02
C GLY A 34 -3.21 17.55 -4.08
N LEU A 35 -2.36 16.63 -3.65
CA LEU A 35 -1.20 16.91 -2.79
C LEU A 35 -0.01 17.45 -3.58
N GLY A 36 0.19 16.97 -4.81
CA GLY A 36 1.32 17.38 -5.63
C GLY A 36 1.55 16.51 -6.85
N LYS A 37 2.79 16.56 -7.37
CA LYS A 37 3.22 15.68 -8.45
C LYS A 37 3.83 14.43 -7.87
N TYR A 38 3.42 13.27 -8.39
CA TYR A 38 4.13 12.04 -8.11
C TYR A 38 5.00 11.59 -9.29
N VAL A 39 6.10 10.94 -8.96
CA VAL A 39 7.02 10.31 -9.89
C VAL A 39 7.02 8.80 -9.66
N LEU A 40 7.12 8.04 -10.74
CA LEU A 40 7.22 6.59 -10.68
C LEU A 40 8.68 6.18 -10.49
N ALA A 41 8.93 5.34 -9.49
CA ALA A 41 10.15 4.57 -9.32
C ALA A 41 9.88 3.13 -9.74
N VAL A 42 10.33 2.75 -10.93
CA VAL A 42 10.08 1.42 -11.49
C VAL A 42 10.89 0.38 -10.71
N ARG A 43 10.20 -0.62 -10.16
CA ARG A 43 10.77 -1.65 -9.28
C ARG A 43 11.80 -2.52 -9.98
N GLU A 44 11.62 -2.75 -11.29
CA GLU A 44 12.52 -3.53 -12.13
C GLU A 44 13.85 -2.79 -12.43
N ASP A 45 13.90 -1.48 -12.22
CA ASP A 45 15.11 -0.69 -12.47
C ASP A 45 15.49 0.22 -11.30
N PRO A 46 15.99 -0.34 -10.16
CA PRO A 46 16.40 0.45 -9.01
C PRO A 46 17.54 1.43 -9.31
N SER A 47 18.30 1.22 -10.39
CA SER A 47 19.40 2.12 -10.79
C SER A 47 18.90 3.48 -11.27
N GLU A 48 17.66 3.58 -11.69
CA GLU A 48 17.01 4.81 -12.13
C GLU A 48 16.33 5.58 -10.98
N TRP A 49 16.34 5.09 -9.74
CA TRP A 49 15.77 5.80 -8.57
C TRP A 49 16.65 6.97 -8.12
N ARG A 50 16.99 7.85 -9.06
CA ARG A 50 17.98 8.95 -8.83
C ARG A 50 17.44 10.12 -8.02
N ASP A 51 16.13 10.28 -7.95
CA ASP A 51 15.49 11.48 -7.40
C ASP A 51 14.69 11.21 -6.13
N VAL A 52 15.15 10.29 -5.29
CA VAL A 52 14.49 10.01 -4.00
C VAL A 52 14.79 11.05 -2.92
N ASP A 53 15.81 11.89 -3.13
CA ASP A 53 16.10 13.00 -2.21
C ASP A 53 15.01 14.08 -2.28
N GLY A 54 14.59 14.53 -1.11
CA GLY A 54 13.55 15.54 -0.97
C GLY A 54 12.14 15.04 -1.27
N VAL A 55 11.92 13.70 -1.30
CA VAL A 55 10.59 13.09 -1.34
C VAL A 55 9.90 13.32 0.00
N ASP A 56 8.65 13.78 -0.06
CA ASP A 56 7.82 14.07 1.11
C ASP A 56 6.94 12.87 1.52
N LEU A 57 6.71 11.91 0.60
CA LEU A 57 5.90 10.70 0.81
C LEU A 57 6.32 9.59 -0.16
N PHE A 58 6.54 8.38 0.35
CA PHE A 58 6.66 7.17 -0.45
C PHE A 58 5.38 6.35 -0.40
N LEU A 59 4.86 5.98 -1.58
CA LEU A 59 3.80 5.01 -1.77
C LEU A 59 4.39 3.78 -2.48
N HIS A 60 4.32 2.61 -1.84
CA HIS A 60 4.76 1.34 -2.41
C HIS A 60 3.54 0.52 -2.78
N LEU A 61 3.30 0.31 -4.07
CA LEU A 61 2.15 -0.43 -4.58
C LEU A 61 2.32 -1.94 -4.44
N GLY A 62 1.25 -2.66 -4.75
CA GLY A 62 1.22 -4.10 -4.90
C GLY A 62 2.19 -4.62 -5.98
N SER A 63 2.32 -5.93 -6.07
CA SER A 63 3.10 -6.62 -7.10
C SER A 63 2.66 -8.07 -7.19
N SER A 64 2.78 -8.63 -8.38
CA SER A 64 2.68 -10.07 -8.63
C SER A 64 3.86 -10.89 -8.06
N TRP A 65 4.90 -10.22 -7.56
CA TRP A 65 6.08 -10.86 -6.96
C TRP A 65 5.79 -11.32 -5.53
N SER A 66 6.61 -12.28 -5.06
CA SER A 66 6.74 -12.61 -3.63
C SER A 66 8.10 -12.16 -3.10
N VAL A 67 8.11 -11.58 -1.90
CA VAL A 67 9.33 -11.02 -1.27
C VAL A 67 10.46 -12.05 -1.14
N TYR A 68 10.13 -13.33 -1.04
CA TYR A 68 11.09 -14.43 -0.86
C TYR A 68 11.51 -15.12 -2.16
N TRP A 69 11.09 -14.63 -3.35
CA TRP A 69 11.55 -15.22 -4.61
C TRP A 69 13.00 -14.83 -4.92
N ASP A 70 13.83 -15.83 -5.21
CA ASP A 70 15.23 -15.60 -5.56
C ASP A 70 15.39 -14.81 -6.86
N SER A 71 14.48 -14.95 -7.81
CA SER A 71 14.50 -14.24 -9.10
C SER A 71 14.40 -12.72 -8.98
N VAL A 72 13.82 -12.21 -7.89
CA VAL A 72 13.64 -10.77 -7.65
C VAL A 72 14.41 -10.25 -6.45
N ARG A 73 15.30 -11.05 -5.88
CA ARG A 73 16.06 -10.75 -4.66
C ARG A 73 16.72 -9.38 -4.68
N SER A 74 17.42 -9.05 -5.76
CA SER A 74 18.13 -7.78 -5.87
C SER A 74 17.20 -6.57 -5.85
N HIS A 75 16.01 -6.70 -6.43
CA HIS A 75 14.99 -5.64 -6.43
C HIS A 75 14.35 -5.49 -5.04
N VAL A 76 14.06 -6.61 -4.38
CA VAL A 76 13.58 -6.65 -2.99
C VAL A 76 14.59 -5.99 -2.05
N ASP A 77 15.88 -6.32 -2.17
CA ASP A 77 16.93 -5.73 -1.34
C ASP A 77 17.08 -4.22 -1.55
N ALA A 78 16.94 -3.75 -2.80
CA ALA A 78 16.96 -2.33 -3.15
C ALA A 78 15.75 -1.59 -2.54
N GLU A 79 14.54 -2.12 -2.71
CA GLU A 79 13.33 -1.52 -2.17
C GLU A 79 13.32 -1.53 -0.63
N ALA A 80 13.76 -2.63 0.00
CA ALA A 80 13.91 -2.70 1.45
C ALA A 80 14.91 -1.67 1.98
N SER A 81 15.98 -1.41 1.24
CA SER A 81 16.98 -0.38 1.58
C SER A 81 16.40 1.03 1.46
N LEU A 82 15.60 1.30 0.41
CA LEU A 82 14.90 2.57 0.24
C LEU A 82 13.89 2.80 1.38
N MET A 83 13.12 1.78 1.76
CA MET A 83 12.18 1.88 2.88
C MET A 83 12.89 2.21 4.20
N ARG A 84 13.97 1.49 4.53
CA ARG A 84 14.77 1.78 5.75
C ARG A 84 15.32 3.20 5.74
N TYR A 85 15.89 3.63 4.60
CA TYR A 85 16.39 4.99 4.41
C TYR A 85 15.30 6.03 4.67
N SER A 86 14.10 5.82 4.15
CA SER A 86 12.95 6.72 4.32
C SER A 86 12.48 6.78 5.78
N ILE A 87 12.36 5.62 6.43
CA ILE A 87 11.95 5.49 7.83
C ILE A 87 12.93 6.20 8.76
N GLU A 88 14.24 6.00 8.56
CA GLU A 88 15.29 6.64 9.36
C GLU A 88 15.28 8.18 9.26
N ARG A 89 14.84 8.71 8.11
CA ARG A 89 14.69 10.15 7.88
C ARG A 89 13.33 10.70 8.29
N GLY A 90 12.44 9.84 8.77
CA GLY A 90 11.08 10.23 9.13
C GLY A 90 10.21 10.64 7.94
N VAL A 91 10.58 10.22 6.72
CA VAL A 91 9.73 10.37 5.54
C VAL A 91 8.59 9.36 5.64
N PRO A 92 7.32 9.78 5.51
CA PRO A 92 6.19 8.88 5.53
C PRO A 92 6.29 7.79 4.44
N VAL A 93 5.93 6.56 4.83
CA VAL A 93 5.88 5.40 3.94
C VAL A 93 4.50 4.78 4.02
N PHE A 94 3.85 4.60 2.88
CA PHE A 94 2.61 3.85 2.76
C PHE A 94 2.82 2.65 1.83
N GLY A 95 2.65 1.44 2.35
CA GLY A 95 2.75 0.18 1.60
C GLY A 95 1.39 -0.47 1.38
N ILE A 96 1.11 -0.93 0.15
CA ILE A 96 -0.11 -1.62 -0.24
C ILE A 96 0.24 -3.03 -0.71
N CYS A 97 -0.41 -4.05 -0.18
CA CYS A 97 -0.25 -5.47 -0.52
C CYS A 97 1.24 -5.88 -0.46
N PHE A 98 1.89 -6.10 -1.60
CA PHE A 98 3.33 -6.35 -1.65
C PHE A 98 4.14 -5.24 -0.97
N GLY A 99 3.73 -3.96 -1.12
CA GLY A 99 4.38 -2.84 -0.43
C GLY A 99 4.29 -2.92 1.10
N ALA A 100 3.20 -3.46 1.66
CA ALA A 100 3.09 -3.73 3.10
C ALA A 100 3.94 -4.94 3.52
N GLN A 101 4.02 -5.97 2.68
CA GLN A 101 4.91 -7.11 2.88
C GLN A 101 6.38 -6.67 2.84
N MET A 102 6.72 -5.77 1.92
CA MET A 102 8.05 -5.15 1.85
C MET A 102 8.37 -4.32 3.09
N LEU A 103 7.40 -3.54 3.61
CA LEU A 103 7.56 -2.79 4.86
C LEU A 103 7.83 -3.73 6.05
N SER A 104 7.07 -4.83 6.14
CA SER A 104 7.31 -5.86 7.13
C SER A 104 8.71 -6.45 7.00
N HIS A 105 9.09 -6.90 5.81
CA HIS A 105 10.39 -7.48 5.51
C HIS A 105 11.54 -6.50 5.82
N ALA A 106 11.47 -5.28 5.36
CA ALA A 106 12.48 -4.24 5.58
C ALA A 106 12.75 -3.95 7.06
N CYS A 107 11.73 -4.17 7.91
CA CYS A 107 11.79 -3.95 9.35
C CYS A 107 11.97 -5.23 10.18
N GLY A 108 12.27 -6.37 9.54
CA GLY A 108 12.60 -7.64 10.22
C GLY A 108 11.39 -8.51 10.54
N GLY A 109 10.24 -8.26 9.93
CA GLY A 109 9.10 -9.17 9.94
C GLY A 109 9.29 -10.34 8.96
N VAL A 110 8.39 -11.31 9.03
CA VAL A 110 8.36 -12.48 8.17
C VAL A 110 7.28 -12.32 7.11
N VAL A 111 7.62 -12.62 5.87
CA VAL A 111 6.67 -12.73 4.74
C VAL A 111 6.75 -14.16 4.22
N GLU A 112 5.63 -14.82 4.15
CA GLU A 112 5.55 -16.21 3.71
C GLU A 112 4.21 -16.50 3.03
N ARG A 113 4.11 -17.67 2.38
CA ARG A 113 2.84 -18.12 1.82
C ARG A 113 1.80 -18.21 2.92
N GLY A 114 0.71 -17.47 2.75
CA GLY A 114 -0.40 -17.44 3.70
C GLY A 114 -1.14 -18.77 3.78
N LYS A 115 -1.77 -19.03 4.92
CA LYS A 115 -2.63 -20.22 5.10
C LYS A 115 -3.94 -20.11 4.31
N LYS A 116 -4.35 -18.89 3.98
CA LYS A 116 -5.57 -18.59 3.24
C LYS A 116 -5.23 -17.59 2.14
N THR A 117 -5.55 -17.97 0.91
CA THR A 117 -5.52 -17.05 -0.24
C THR A 117 -6.77 -16.18 -0.19
N GLU A 118 -6.62 -14.90 -0.49
CA GLU A 118 -7.76 -13.99 -0.65
C GLU A 118 -7.70 -13.34 -2.03
N ILE A 119 -8.76 -13.55 -2.81
CA ILE A 119 -9.03 -12.87 -4.09
C ILE A 119 -10.48 -12.39 -4.06
N GLY A 120 -10.70 -11.13 -4.41
CA GLY A 120 -12.02 -10.50 -4.38
C GLY A 120 -12.24 -9.61 -3.17
N TRP A 121 -13.50 -9.33 -2.88
CA TRP A 121 -13.89 -8.42 -1.81
C TRP A 121 -14.06 -9.16 -0.49
N HIS A 122 -13.25 -8.83 0.51
CA HIS A 122 -13.25 -9.46 1.83
C HIS A 122 -13.41 -8.44 2.95
N ASP A 123 -13.99 -8.88 4.06
CA ASP A 123 -14.16 -8.03 5.22
C ASP A 123 -12.86 -7.96 6.04
N VAL A 124 -12.52 -6.74 6.45
CA VAL A 124 -11.41 -6.42 7.35
C VAL A 124 -11.97 -5.91 8.65
N VAL A 125 -11.47 -6.42 9.76
CA VAL A 125 -11.88 -6.05 11.11
C VAL A 125 -10.80 -5.17 11.73
N ALA A 126 -11.25 -4.05 12.29
CA ALA A 126 -10.39 -3.12 13.01
C ALA A 126 -11.10 -2.65 14.30
N PRO A 127 -10.37 -2.28 15.37
CA PRO A 127 -10.97 -1.67 16.55
C PRO A 127 -11.57 -0.30 16.20
N GLU A 128 -12.50 0.18 17.03
CA GLU A 128 -13.21 1.46 16.81
C GLU A 128 -12.26 2.65 16.61
N THR A 129 -11.13 2.66 17.30
CA THR A 129 -10.07 3.67 17.16
C THR A 129 -9.44 3.72 15.76
N ASN A 130 -9.56 2.64 14.99
CA ASN A 130 -9.05 2.49 13.63
C ASN A 130 -10.19 2.11 12.67
N SER A 131 -11.41 2.55 12.93
CA SER A 131 -12.61 2.16 12.16
C SER A 131 -12.53 2.48 10.67
N VAL A 132 -11.68 3.42 10.29
CA VAL A 132 -11.40 3.75 8.88
C VAL A 132 -10.84 2.57 8.07
N LEU A 133 -10.22 1.59 8.75
CA LEU A 133 -9.68 0.37 8.15
C LEU A 133 -10.72 -0.75 8.05
N ALA A 134 -11.78 -0.67 8.87
CA ALA A 134 -12.82 -1.69 8.90
C ALA A 134 -13.72 -1.58 7.66
N GLY A 135 -14.16 -2.72 7.18
CA GLY A 135 -15.10 -2.82 6.07
C GLY A 135 -14.64 -3.77 4.98
N ARG A 136 -15.26 -3.63 3.83
CA ARG A 136 -15.06 -4.54 2.71
C ARG A 136 -14.07 -3.94 1.72
N TRP A 137 -12.91 -4.60 1.58
CA TRP A 137 -11.79 -4.18 0.74
C TRP A 137 -11.46 -5.24 -0.31
N MET A 138 -10.92 -4.79 -1.46
CA MET A 138 -10.38 -5.69 -2.47
C MET A 138 -9.12 -6.37 -1.94
N GLN A 139 -9.04 -7.67 -2.13
CA GLN A 139 -7.89 -8.51 -1.83
C GLN A 139 -7.44 -9.23 -3.10
N TRP A 140 -6.14 -9.34 -3.29
CA TRP A 140 -5.54 -10.20 -4.31
C TRP A 140 -4.15 -10.60 -3.85
N HIS A 141 -4.10 -11.57 -2.95
CA HIS A 141 -2.83 -12.02 -2.38
C HIS A 141 -2.85 -13.48 -1.96
N TYR A 142 -1.67 -14.04 -1.99
CA TYR A 142 -1.36 -15.41 -1.55
C TYR A 142 -0.49 -15.41 -0.30
N ASP A 143 0.31 -14.36 -0.14
CA ASP A 143 1.26 -14.23 0.94
C ASP A 143 0.66 -13.45 2.10
N SER A 144 1.16 -13.73 3.28
CA SER A 144 0.87 -13.02 4.52
C SER A 144 2.15 -12.50 5.16
N PHE A 145 2.02 -11.55 6.05
CA PHE A 145 3.15 -11.01 6.76
C PHE A 145 2.88 -10.87 8.26
N THR A 146 3.94 -10.80 9.05
CA THR A 146 3.87 -10.52 10.47
C THR A 146 4.16 -9.05 10.75
N ALA A 147 3.58 -8.50 11.82
CA ALA A 147 3.99 -7.19 12.30
C ALA A 147 5.40 -7.27 12.88
N PRO A 148 6.37 -6.49 12.37
CA PRO A 148 7.71 -6.45 12.95
C PRO A 148 7.70 -5.90 14.37
N ARG A 149 8.78 -6.14 15.12
CA ARG A 149 8.91 -5.60 16.48
C ARG A 149 8.73 -4.08 16.51
N GLY A 150 7.83 -3.62 17.36
CA GLY A 150 7.52 -2.19 17.52
C GLY A 150 6.51 -1.63 16.52
N PHE A 151 5.92 -2.50 15.69
CA PHE A 151 4.76 -2.14 14.90
C PHE A 151 3.48 -2.55 15.62
N ASP A 152 2.46 -1.68 15.53
CA ASP A 152 1.11 -1.97 15.96
C ASP A 152 0.36 -2.68 14.84
N VAL A 153 -0.43 -3.71 15.19
CA VAL A 153 -1.41 -4.32 14.31
C VAL A 153 -2.71 -3.53 14.44
N LEU A 154 -3.14 -2.91 13.36
CA LEU A 154 -4.30 -2.03 13.35
C LEU A 154 -5.58 -2.69 12.81
N ALA A 155 -5.44 -3.72 11.98
CA ALA A 155 -6.55 -4.46 11.41
C ALA A 155 -6.14 -5.91 11.11
N ILE A 156 -7.12 -6.80 11.16
CA ILE A 156 -6.98 -8.24 10.89
C ILE A 156 -8.18 -8.78 10.12
N ASN A 157 -8.02 -9.96 9.54
CA ASN A 157 -9.11 -10.83 9.13
C ASN A 157 -8.70 -12.31 9.30
N GLU A 158 -9.44 -13.24 8.70
CA GLU A 158 -9.14 -14.67 8.79
C GLU A 158 -7.83 -15.09 8.09
N ALA A 159 -7.35 -14.32 7.09
CA ALA A 159 -6.08 -14.59 6.42
C ALA A 159 -4.87 -14.09 7.22
N GLY A 160 -5.06 -13.17 8.18
CA GLY A 160 -4.01 -12.66 9.03
C GLY A 160 -4.03 -11.16 9.26
N VAL A 161 -2.83 -10.59 9.36
CA VAL A 161 -2.63 -9.14 9.55
C VAL A 161 -3.02 -8.40 8.28
N GLN A 162 -3.87 -7.38 8.45
CA GLN A 162 -4.40 -6.57 7.35
C GLN A 162 -3.87 -5.13 7.36
N ALA A 163 -3.42 -4.62 8.51
CA ALA A 163 -2.78 -3.32 8.57
C ALA A 163 -1.79 -3.24 9.74
N ILE A 164 -0.66 -2.57 9.49
CA ILE A 164 0.39 -2.31 10.47
C ILE A 164 0.83 -0.85 10.44
N ARG A 165 1.29 -0.35 11.60
CA ARG A 165 1.83 1.01 11.73
C ARG A 165 3.02 1.04 12.68
N ARG A 166 4.00 1.92 12.36
CA ARG A 166 5.02 2.39 13.28
C ARG A 166 5.43 3.81 12.92
N GLY A 167 5.14 4.77 13.82
CA GLY A 167 5.41 6.18 13.53
C GLY A 167 4.73 6.65 12.25
N ARG A 168 5.52 7.05 11.25
CA ARG A 168 5.06 7.53 9.93
C ARG A 168 5.03 6.42 8.87
N SER A 169 5.24 5.18 9.26
CA SER A 169 5.20 4.02 8.36
C SER A 169 3.91 3.26 8.55
N PHE A 170 3.21 3.02 7.47
CA PHE A 170 1.91 2.38 7.43
C PHE A 170 1.84 1.38 6.27
N GLY A 171 1.23 0.23 6.50
CA GLY A 171 1.05 -0.79 5.48
C GLY A 171 -0.30 -1.47 5.60
N VAL A 172 -0.95 -1.72 4.46
CA VAL A 172 -2.20 -2.47 4.35
C VAL A 172 -2.05 -3.66 3.40
N GLN A 173 -2.63 -4.82 3.74
CA GLN A 173 -2.62 -5.99 2.86
C GLN A 173 -3.63 -5.85 1.72
N PHE A 174 -4.75 -5.21 1.98
CA PHE A 174 -5.81 -4.96 1.00
C PHE A 174 -5.45 -3.83 0.02
N HIS A 175 -6.26 -3.69 -1.03
CA HIS A 175 -6.06 -2.77 -2.13
C HIS A 175 -7.07 -1.60 -2.10
N PRO A 176 -6.76 -0.49 -1.41
CA PRO A 176 -7.64 0.69 -1.40
C PRO A 176 -7.66 1.42 -2.75
N GLU A 177 -6.68 1.20 -3.62
CA GLU A 177 -6.59 1.77 -4.95
C GLU A 177 -7.53 1.11 -5.96
N ALA A 178 -8.03 -0.10 -5.66
CA ALA A 178 -8.73 -0.94 -6.59
C ALA A 178 -10.02 -0.31 -7.14
N ASN A 179 -10.09 -0.23 -8.46
CA ASN A 179 -11.26 0.18 -9.24
C ASN A 179 -11.52 -0.81 -10.37
N GLU A 180 -12.57 -0.60 -11.17
CA GLU A 180 -12.91 -1.51 -12.26
C GLU A 180 -11.78 -1.68 -13.29
N PRO A 181 -11.09 -0.62 -13.79
CA PRO A 181 -9.95 -0.77 -14.69
C PRO A 181 -8.83 -1.63 -14.12
N ILE A 182 -8.43 -1.40 -12.87
CA ILE A 182 -7.37 -2.16 -12.20
C ILE A 182 -7.77 -3.63 -12.04
N VAL A 183 -8.97 -3.89 -11.50
CA VAL A 183 -9.47 -5.25 -11.31
C VAL A 183 -9.60 -5.99 -12.64
N SER A 184 -10.06 -5.32 -13.70
CA SER A 184 -10.13 -5.90 -15.05
C SER A 184 -8.76 -6.29 -15.58
N LYS A 185 -7.73 -5.46 -15.32
CA LYS A 185 -6.35 -5.76 -15.69
C LYS A 185 -5.82 -6.98 -14.93
N TRP A 186 -6.03 -7.05 -13.61
CA TRP A 186 -5.61 -8.19 -12.78
C TRP A 186 -6.29 -9.50 -13.19
N MET A 187 -7.53 -9.46 -13.65
CA MET A 187 -8.26 -10.65 -14.13
C MET A 187 -7.75 -11.20 -15.48
N SER A 188 -6.84 -10.49 -16.15
CA SER A 188 -6.25 -10.94 -17.41
C SER A 188 -5.02 -11.83 -17.19
N GLY A 189 -4.63 -12.58 -18.21
CA GLY A 189 -3.43 -13.41 -18.14
C GLY A 189 -3.49 -14.45 -17.02
N GLU A 190 -2.52 -14.44 -16.12
CA GLU A 190 -2.41 -15.37 -14.98
C GLU A 190 -3.57 -15.22 -14.00
N GLY A 191 -4.10 -14.02 -13.81
CA GLY A 191 -5.22 -13.75 -12.93
C GLY A 191 -6.51 -14.50 -13.31
N ALA A 192 -6.71 -14.81 -14.58
CA ALA A 192 -7.83 -15.63 -15.00
C ALA A 192 -7.73 -17.08 -14.46
N ALA A 193 -6.51 -17.63 -14.43
CA ALA A 193 -6.27 -18.97 -13.85
C ALA A 193 -6.39 -18.93 -12.31
N GLU A 194 -5.97 -17.85 -11.68
CA GLU A 194 -6.08 -17.62 -10.24
C GLU A 194 -7.55 -17.56 -9.79
N LEU A 195 -8.39 -16.81 -10.51
CA LEU A 195 -9.83 -16.77 -10.26
C LEU A 195 -10.48 -18.13 -10.40
N ALA A 196 -10.12 -18.87 -11.46
CA ALA A 196 -10.64 -20.23 -11.67
C ALA A 196 -10.23 -21.17 -10.52
N ALA A 197 -9.00 -21.04 -10.01
CA ALA A 197 -8.50 -21.87 -8.91
C ALA A 197 -9.25 -21.65 -7.60
N VAL A 198 -9.76 -20.43 -7.36
CA VAL A 198 -10.57 -20.10 -6.16
C VAL A 198 -12.08 -20.15 -6.42
N GLY A 199 -12.50 -20.51 -7.65
CA GLY A 199 -13.91 -20.68 -8.00
C GLY A 199 -14.69 -19.38 -8.17
N ILE A 200 -14.01 -18.26 -8.45
CA ILE A 200 -14.64 -16.95 -8.66
C ILE A 200 -14.87 -16.73 -10.16
N ALA A 201 -16.13 -16.47 -10.54
CA ALA A 201 -16.44 -16.06 -11.89
C ALA A 201 -16.01 -14.61 -12.14
N PRO A 202 -15.25 -14.30 -13.21
CA PRO A 202 -14.79 -12.95 -13.51
C PRO A 202 -15.91 -11.90 -13.57
N SER A 203 -17.07 -12.29 -14.16
CA SER A 203 -18.25 -11.42 -14.21
C SER A 203 -18.74 -11.01 -12.82
N ASN A 204 -18.78 -11.96 -11.88
CA ASN A 204 -19.25 -11.69 -10.53
C ASN A 204 -18.33 -10.71 -9.79
N LEU A 205 -17.01 -10.87 -9.96
CA LEU A 205 -16.04 -9.97 -9.37
C LEU A 205 -16.16 -8.55 -9.92
N LEU A 206 -16.33 -8.41 -11.25
CA LEU A 206 -16.55 -7.11 -11.89
C LEU A 206 -17.85 -6.45 -11.45
N ASP A 207 -18.95 -7.22 -11.39
CA ASP A 207 -20.24 -6.70 -10.97
C ASP A 207 -20.19 -6.24 -9.51
N GLU A 208 -19.55 -7.01 -8.62
CA GLU A 208 -19.33 -6.59 -7.23
C GLU A 208 -18.47 -5.32 -7.14
N THR A 209 -17.43 -5.22 -7.96
CA THR A 209 -16.56 -4.04 -8.03
C THR A 209 -17.34 -2.80 -8.47
N ARG A 210 -18.17 -2.90 -9.53
CA ARG A 210 -19.01 -1.81 -10.02
C ARG A 210 -20.03 -1.35 -9.00
N LEU A 211 -20.72 -2.31 -8.37
CA LEU A 211 -21.73 -2.02 -7.34
C LEU A 211 -21.12 -1.38 -6.09
N GLY A 212 -19.86 -1.70 -5.78
CA GLY A 212 -19.15 -1.20 -4.60
C GLY A 212 -18.39 0.10 -4.80
N VAL A 213 -18.24 0.61 -6.04
CA VAL A 213 -17.30 1.70 -6.37
C VAL A 213 -17.49 2.97 -5.54
N GLU A 214 -18.72 3.43 -5.35
CA GLU A 214 -18.99 4.63 -4.55
C GLU A 214 -18.58 4.45 -3.09
N ARG A 215 -18.93 3.31 -2.50
CA ARG A 215 -18.54 2.96 -1.12
C ARG A 215 -17.03 2.91 -1.00
N THR A 216 -16.35 2.24 -1.92
CA THR A 216 -14.90 2.07 -1.92
C THR A 216 -14.20 3.42 -2.10
N SER A 217 -14.65 4.27 -3.02
CA SER A 217 -14.09 5.62 -3.22
C SER A 217 -14.17 6.46 -1.96
N VAL A 218 -15.31 6.43 -1.27
CA VAL A 218 -15.48 7.15 0.01
C VAL A 218 -14.57 6.58 1.09
N ALA A 219 -14.47 5.24 1.19
CA ALA A 219 -13.62 4.58 2.18
C ALA A 219 -12.13 4.87 1.92
N THR A 220 -11.69 4.80 0.66
CA THR A 220 -10.30 5.12 0.25
C THR A 220 -9.95 6.57 0.56
N ARG A 221 -10.84 7.52 0.26
CA ARG A 221 -10.61 8.93 0.61
C ARG A 221 -10.44 9.11 2.11
N LYS A 222 -11.35 8.55 2.93
CA LYS A 222 -11.24 8.58 4.40
C LYS A 222 -9.95 7.95 4.91
N LEU A 223 -9.52 6.84 4.31
CA LEU A 223 -8.26 6.19 4.64
C LEU A 223 -7.07 7.10 4.35
N MET A 224 -7.06 7.76 3.19
CA MET A 224 -6.00 8.68 2.81
C MET A 224 -5.98 9.92 3.68
N ASP A 225 -7.15 10.53 3.97
CA ASP A 225 -7.24 11.68 4.88
C ASP A 225 -6.67 11.31 6.26
N TRP A 226 -7.11 10.18 6.82
CA TRP A 226 -6.60 9.69 8.09
C TRP A 226 -5.08 9.39 8.05
N PHE A 227 -4.60 8.74 6.97
CA PHE A 227 -3.16 8.50 6.82
C PHE A 227 -2.37 9.81 6.80
N LEU A 228 -2.83 10.80 6.06
CA LEU A 228 -2.14 12.09 5.93
C LEU A 228 -2.16 12.89 7.23
N GLU A 229 -3.27 12.90 7.96
CA GLU A 229 -3.45 13.69 9.18
C GLU A 229 -2.82 13.01 10.41
N ASP A 230 -3.07 11.71 10.62
CA ASP A 230 -2.72 11.02 11.85
C ASP A 230 -1.38 10.25 11.77
N ILE A 231 -0.96 9.83 10.57
CA ILE A 231 0.25 9.04 10.38
C ILE A 231 1.36 9.88 9.77
N ALA A 232 1.16 10.45 8.59
CA ALA A 232 2.22 11.15 7.88
C ALA A 232 2.72 12.41 8.62
N GLN A 233 1.86 13.05 9.39
CA GLN A 233 2.22 14.18 10.27
C GLN A 233 2.53 13.76 11.71
N GLY A 234 2.40 12.49 12.02
CA GLY A 234 2.67 11.93 13.36
C GLY A 234 4.13 11.98 13.76
N PRO A 235 4.46 11.56 14.99
CA PRO A 235 5.84 11.53 15.46
C PRO A 235 6.68 10.52 14.66
N VAL A 236 7.95 10.86 14.44
CA VAL A 236 8.92 9.91 13.87
C VAL A 236 9.19 8.83 14.91
N ALA A 237 9.08 7.56 14.52
CA ALA A 237 9.40 6.47 15.41
C ALA A 237 10.90 6.50 15.78
N PRO A 238 11.28 6.21 17.02
CA PRO A 238 12.69 6.05 17.38
C PRO A 238 13.30 4.92 16.55
N SER A 239 14.58 5.09 16.19
CA SER A 239 15.34 4.02 15.52
C SER A 239 15.25 2.72 16.34
N PRO A 240 15.14 1.55 15.70
CA PRO A 240 15.19 0.31 16.45
C PRO A 240 16.51 0.25 17.22
N SER A 241 16.42 0.16 18.55
CA SER A 241 17.59 -0.18 19.37
C SER A 241 18.05 -1.59 18.98
N ASN A 242 19.29 -1.69 18.53
CA ASN A 242 19.97 -2.94 18.23
C ASN A 242 19.92 -3.91 19.41
#